data_fadaf34835a5ca47fbb1982f59a95fed
#
_entry.id   fadaf34835a5ca47fbb1982f59a95fed
#
_cell.length_a   1.000
_cell.length_b   1.000
_cell.length_c   1.000
_cell.angle_alpha   90.00
_cell.angle_beta   90.00
_cell.angle_gamma   90.00
#
_symmetry.space_group_name_H-M   'P 1'
#
loop_
_entity.id
_entity.type
_entity.pdbx_description
1 polymer ?
#
loop_
_entity_poly.entity_id
_entity_poly.type
_entity_poly.pdbx_seq_one_letter_code
_entity_poly.pdbx_strand_id
1 'polypeptide(L)'
;MPVTSAGLLFHRRTDGRLAVLLAHMGGPFWARREVGAWTILKGEVGADEDAHTAAVREAAEELGVPLPTETVPDLDLGEVRQRSGKRVRAWARRWPPPGPDPEAVRSNTVRIEWPPRSGRHVDVPEIDRVAWFSPDEARRVVVRGQADLVDRLERALDDPAAAT
;
A
#
# COMPACT_ATOMS: atom_id res chain seq x y z
N MET A 1 8.78 -9.62 19.47
CA MET A 1 7.64 -8.77 19.03
C MET A 1 7.54 -8.81 17.52
N PRO A 2 6.37 -9.12 16.95
CA PRO A 2 6.22 -8.99 15.51
C PRO A 2 6.37 -7.54 15.08
N VAL A 3 7.06 -7.34 13.98
CA VAL A 3 7.24 -6.01 13.39
C VAL A 3 5.89 -5.50 12.92
N THR A 4 5.55 -4.27 13.27
CA THR A 4 4.34 -3.60 12.81
C THR A 4 4.68 -2.66 11.68
N SER A 5 3.94 -2.80 10.59
CA SER A 5 3.95 -1.84 9.48
C SER A 5 2.71 -0.97 9.54
N ALA A 6 2.81 0.20 8.96
CA ALA A 6 1.70 1.12 8.78
C ALA A 6 1.66 1.60 7.33
N GLY A 7 0.47 1.79 6.79
CA GLY A 7 0.33 2.19 5.40
C GLY A 7 -0.94 2.92 5.07
N LEU A 8 -0.96 3.47 3.85
CA LEU A 8 -2.10 4.16 3.28
C LEU A 8 -2.65 3.36 2.10
N LEU A 9 -3.96 3.18 2.09
CA LEU A 9 -4.70 2.70 0.94
C LEU A 9 -5.37 3.91 0.29
N PHE A 10 -4.82 4.33 -0.85
CA PHE A 10 -5.39 5.43 -1.61
C PHE A 10 -6.58 4.94 -2.42
N HIS A 11 -7.62 5.77 -2.50
CA HIS A 11 -8.82 5.45 -3.25
C HIS A 11 -9.34 6.66 -4.01
N ARG A 12 -10.12 6.38 -5.04
CA ARG A 12 -10.83 7.41 -5.81
C ARG A 12 -12.11 6.82 -6.39
N ARG A 13 -13.03 7.71 -6.76
CA ARG A 13 -14.18 7.33 -7.58
C ARG A 13 -14.07 8.04 -8.92
N THR A 14 -14.28 7.29 -9.99
CA THR A 14 -14.35 7.80 -11.33
C THR A 14 -15.63 7.25 -11.96
N ASP A 15 -16.51 8.12 -12.40
CA ASP A 15 -17.84 7.75 -12.93
C ASP A 15 -18.62 6.84 -11.95
N GLY A 16 -18.54 7.17 -10.66
CA GLY A 16 -19.21 6.43 -9.59
C GLY A 16 -18.55 5.12 -9.19
N ARG A 17 -17.50 4.70 -9.88
CA ARG A 17 -16.79 3.44 -9.60
C ARG A 17 -15.61 3.66 -8.68
N LEU A 18 -15.54 2.87 -7.62
CA LEU A 18 -14.42 2.88 -6.69
C LEU A 18 -13.20 2.20 -7.32
N ALA A 19 -12.04 2.82 -7.15
CA ALA A 19 -10.76 2.22 -7.46
C ALA A 19 -9.79 2.45 -6.30
N VAL A 20 -8.87 1.52 -6.11
CA VAL A 20 -7.81 1.62 -5.11
C VAL A 20 -6.44 1.56 -5.79
N LEU A 21 -5.49 2.29 -5.23
CA LEU A 21 -4.12 2.32 -5.71
C LEU A 21 -3.30 1.26 -4.97
N LEU A 22 -2.68 0.37 -5.72
CA LEU A 22 -1.76 -0.60 -5.17
C LEU A 22 -0.39 -0.46 -5.83
N ALA A 23 0.62 -0.93 -5.13
CA ALA A 23 2.00 -0.94 -5.58
C ALA A 23 2.45 -2.38 -5.83
N HIS A 24 3.13 -2.60 -6.95
CA HIS A 24 3.71 -3.90 -7.27
C HIS A 24 5.06 -4.05 -6.56
N MET A 25 5.25 -5.15 -5.86
CA MET A 25 6.51 -5.42 -5.18
C MET A 25 7.65 -5.56 -6.18
N GLY A 26 8.76 -4.90 -5.89
CA GLY A 26 9.91 -4.86 -6.79
C GLY A 26 10.84 -6.05 -6.63
N GLY A 27 11.77 -6.13 -7.56
CA GLY A 27 12.80 -7.16 -7.58
C GLY A 27 12.44 -8.40 -8.40
N PRO A 28 13.45 -9.26 -8.65
CA PRO A 28 13.31 -10.37 -9.60
C PRO A 28 12.32 -11.45 -9.14
N PHE A 29 12.16 -11.64 -7.83
CA PHE A 29 11.19 -12.62 -7.32
C PHE A 29 9.75 -12.28 -7.75
N TRP A 30 9.40 -11.00 -7.76
CA TRP A 30 8.06 -10.51 -8.03
C TRP A 30 7.82 -10.11 -9.49
N ALA A 31 8.89 -9.94 -10.27
CA ALA A 31 8.85 -9.31 -11.60
C ALA A 31 7.77 -9.86 -12.55
N ARG A 32 7.47 -11.15 -12.48
CA ARG A 32 6.49 -11.81 -13.36
C ARG A 32 5.24 -12.27 -12.62
N ARG A 33 5.06 -11.84 -11.38
CA ARG A 33 3.91 -12.24 -10.56
C ARG A 33 2.88 -11.11 -10.51
N GLU A 34 1.62 -11.48 -10.57
CA GLU A 34 0.49 -10.57 -10.41
C GLU A 34 -0.30 -10.91 -9.14
N VAL A 35 -0.84 -12.13 -9.05
CA VAL A 35 -1.60 -12.56 -7.87
C VAL A 35 -0.70 -12.61 -6.64
N GLY A 36 -1.08 -11.86 -5.60
CA GLY A 36 -0.33 -11.78 -4.36
C GLY A 36 0.94 -10.92 -4.42
N ALA A 37 1.15 -10.21 -5.53
CA ALA A 37 2.35 -9.40 -5.75
C ALA A 37 2.13 -7.90 -5.55
N TRP A 38 0.92 -7.49 -5.22
CA TRP A 38 0.54 -6.10 -5.00
C TRP A 38 0.28 -5.82 -3.54
N THR A 39 0.55 -4.61 -3.11
CA THR A 39 0.45 -4.19 -1.70
C THR A 39 -0.03 -2.75 -1.60
N ILE A 40 -0.62 -2.41 -0.45
CA ILE A 40 -0.80 -0.99 -0.09
C ILE A 40 0.57 -0.35 0.11
N LEU A 41 0.63 0.98 0.07
CA LEU A 41 1.86 1.73 0.34
C LEU A 41 2.12 1.72 1.84
N LYS A 42 3.16 1.03 2.29
CA LYS A 42 3.43 0.79 3.71
C LYS A 42 4.90 0.57 4.00
N GLY A 43 5.25 0.70 5.25
CA GLY A 43 6.58 0.34 5.74
C GLY A 43 6.59 0.22 7.26
N GLU A 44 7.77 -0.01 7.81
CA GLU A 44 7.92 -0.26 9.23
C GLU A 44 7.70 0.99 10.06
N VAL A 45 7.01 0.82 11.19
CA VAL A 45 6.82 1.88 12.18
C VAL A 45 8.08 1.95 13.05
N GLY A 46 8.65 3.14 13.19
CA GLY A 46 9.79 3.38 14.08
C GLY A 46 9.43 3.17 15.55
N ALA A 47 10.45 2.97 16.40
CA ALA A 47 10.26 2.62 17.81
C ALA A 47 9.39 3.61 18.59
N ASP A 48 9.53 4.90 18.33
CA ASP A 48 8.78 5.96 19.00
C ASP A 48 7.90 6.76 18.04
N GLU A 49 7.59 6.16 16.90
CA GLU A 49 6.80 6.81 15.85
C GLU A 49 5.32 6.45 15.98
N ASP A 50 4.46 7.47 15.84
CA ASP A 50 3.03 7.26 15.70
C ASP A 50 2.72 6.48 14.42
N ALA A 51 1.86 5.48 14.48
CA ALA A 51 1.59 4.59 13.36
C ALA A 51 1.00 5.32 12.14
N HIS A 52 0.09 6.28 12.36
CA HIS A 52 -0.46 7.07 11.24
C HIS A 52 0.61 7.94 10.59
N THR A 53 1.46 8.57 11.39
CA THR A 53 2.59 9.36 10.89
C THR A 53 3.53 8.47 10.05
N ALA A 54 3.81 7.26 10.52
CA ALA A 54 4.61 6.28 9.80
C ALA A 54 3.97 5.90 8.46
N ALA A 55 2.64 5.69 8.45
CA ALA A 55 1.92 5.36 7.23
C ALA A 55 2.07 6.44 6.15
N VAL A 56 1.95 7.71 6.54
CA VAL A 56 2.11 8.85 5.63
C VAL A 56 3.56 8.95 5.14
N ARG A 57 4.52 8.85 6.04
CA ARG A 57 5.95 8.90 5.70
C ARG A 57 6.34 7.78 4.74
N GLU A 58 5.94 6.56 5.04
CA GLU A 58 6.28 5.38 4.22
C GLU A 58 5.64 5.46 2.83
N ALA A 59 4.39 5.90 2.74
CA ALA A 59 3.73 6.09 1.44
C ALA A 59 4.48 7.12 0.58
N ALA A 60 4.92 8.22 1.18
CA ALA A 60 5.69 9.25 0.48
C ALA A 60 7.04 8.71 0.01
N GLU A 61 7.73 7.95 0.85
CA GLU A 61 9.03 7.36 0.52
C GLU A 61 8.92 6.30 -0.58
N GLU A 62 7.93 5.42 -0.50
CA GLU A 62 7.72 4.38 -1.51
C GLU A 62 7.32 4.97 -2.88
N LEU A 63 6.50 6.00 -2.89
CA LEU A 63 6.06 6.63 -4.14
C LEU A 63 7.09 7.61 -4.71
N GLY A 64 7.80 8.32 -3.84
CA GLY A 64 8.76 9.35 -4.27
C GLY A 64 8.09 10.55 -4.96
N VAL A 65 6.77 10.72 -4.78
CA VAL A 65 6.00 11.85 -5.31
C VAL A 65 5.18 12.47 -4.19
N PRO A 66 4.78 13.75 -4.31
CA PRO A 66 3.94 14.38 -3.31
C PRO A 66 2.61 13.65 -3.13
N LEU A 67 2.21 13.43 -1.88
CA LEU A 67 0.91 12.85 -1.56
C LEU A 67 -0.18 13.92 -1.62
N PRO A 68 -1.45 13.52 -1.88
CA PRO A 68 -2.56 14.46 -1.79
C PRO A 68 -2.70 14.94 -0.33
N THR A 69 -3.05 16.21 -0.18
CA THR A 69 -3.29 16.79 1.13
C THR A 69 -4.52 16.14 1.77
N GLU A 70 -4.41 15.85 3.07
CA GLU A 70 -5.52 15.36 3.86
C GLU A 70 -6.56 16.49 4.02
N THR A 71 -7.66 16.42 3.26
CA THR A 71 -8.74 17.42 3.32
C THR A 71 -9.83 17.04 4.31
N VAL A 72 -9.94 15.76 4.61
CA VAL A 72 -10.76 15.17 5.66
C VAL A 72 -9.89 14.14 6.38
N PRO A 73 -10.17 13.83 7.64
CA PRO A 73 -9.38 12.82 8.35
C PRO A 73 -9.31 11.50 7.58
N ASP A 74 -8.12 10.91 7.53
CA ASP A 74 -7.95 9.58 6.94
C ASP A 74 -8.82 8.57 7.67
N LEU A 75 -9.44 7.65 6.92
CA LEU A 75 -10.28 6.60 7.49
C LEU A 75 -9.42 5.52 8.12
N ASP A 76 -9.62 5.25 9.40
CA ASP A 76 -8.93 4.15 10.09
C ASP A 76 -9.53 2.81 9.63
N LEU A 77 -8.71 2.00 8.95
CA LEU A 77 -9.11 0.66 8.49
C LEU A 77 -8.73 -0.44 9.49
N GLY A 78 -8.06 -0.08 10.58
CA GLY A 78 -7.62 -1.03 11.59
C GLY A 78 -6.37 -1.81 11.16
N GLU A 79 -6.21 -2.96 11.78
CA GLU A 79 -5.02 -3.80 11.60
C GLU A 79 -5.40 -5.12 10.96
N VAL A 80 -4.54 -5.60 10.06
CA VAL A 80 -4.61 -6.95 9.52
C VAL A 80 -3.30 -7.68 9.81
N ARG A 81 -3.36 -9.01 9.85
CA ARG A 81 -2.19 -9.86 10.03
C ARG A 81 -1.91 -10.60 8.72
N GLN A 82 -0.69 -10.46 8.22
CA GLN A 82 -0.23 -11.22 7.07
C GLN A 82 0.16 -12.65 7.49
N ARG A 83 0.26 -13.55 6.51
CA ARG A 83 0.60 -14.96 6.74
C ARG A 83 1.94 -15.13 7.45
N SER A 84 2.88 -14.22 7.21
CA SER A 84 4.18 -14.18 7.89
C SER A 84 4.10 -13.84 9.39
N GLY A 85 2.91 -13.44 9.88
CA GLY A 85 2.71 -12.91 11.23
C GLY A 85 2.89 -11.41 11.33
N LYS A 86 3.34 -10.75 10.28
CA LYS A 86 3.50 -9.29 10.22
C LYS A 86 2.16 -8.62 10.34
N ARG A 87 2.08 -7.60 11.20
CA ARG A 87 0.88 -6.79 11.38
C ARG A 87 0.97 -5.54 10.53
N VAL A 88 -0.14 -5.18 9.89
CA VAL A 88 -0.24 -3.97 9.07
C VAL A 88 -1.42 -3.14 9.56
N ARG A 89 -1.13 -1.96 10.08
CA ARG A 89 -2.12 -0.96 10.43
C ARG A 89 -2.33 -0.04 9.22
N ALA A 90 -3.57 0.18 8.82
CA ALA A 90 -3.84 0.93 7.59
C ALA A 90 -4.89 2.02 7.78
N TRP A 91 -4.73 3.07 7.00
CA TRP A 91 -5.70 4.15 6.82
C TRP A 91 -5.98 4.32 5.34
N ALA A 92 -7.15 4.88 5.01
CA ALA A 92 -7.52 5.18 3.65
C ALA A 92 -7.52 6.69 3.42
N ARG A 93 -6.95 7.10 2.29
CA ARG A 93 -6.92 8.51 1.85
C ARG A 93 -7.40 8.62 0.43
N ARG A 94 -8.26 9.60 0.18
CA ARG A 94 -8.71 9.89 -1.18
C ARG A 94 -7.57 10.50 -1.99
N TRP A 95 -7.40 10.03 -3.21
CA TRP A 95 -6.50 10.63 -4.19
C TRP A 95 -7.29 11.02 -5.44
N PRO A 96 -7.68 12.31 -5.56
CA PRO A 96 -8.46 12.74 -6.72
C PRO A 96 -7.73 12.51 -8.05
N PRO A 97 -8.46 12.35 -9.16
CA PRO A 97 -7.81 12.35 -10.48
C PRO A 97 -6.96 13.62 -10.68
N PRO A 98 -5.84 13.55 -11.40
CA PRO A 98 -5.37 12.39 -12.18
C PRO A 98 -4.66 11.29 -11.36
N GLY A 99 -4.42 11.49 -10.07
CA GLY A 99 -3.62 10.57 -9.25
C GLY A 99 -2.12 10.79 -9.44
N PRO A 100 -1.29 9.88 -8.94
CA PRO A 100 0.15 9.98 -9.15
C PRO A 100 0.50 9.70 -10.61
N ASP A 101 1.52 10.38 -11.10
CA ASP A 101 2.12 10.06 -12.40
C ASP A 101 2.91 8.76 -12.26
N PRO A 102 2.51 7.66 -12.93
CA PRO A 102 3.21 6.38 -12.81
C PRO A 102 4.68 6.46 -13.23
N GLU A 103 5.01 7.34 -14.16
CA GLU A 103 6.38 7.51 -14.63
C GLU A 103 7.26 8.29 -13.65
N ALA A 104 6.66 9.05 -12.74
CA ALA A 104 7.37 9.80 -11.71
C ALA A 104 7.60 8.99 -10.43
N VAL A 105 6.95 7.85 -10.28
CA VAL A 105 7.09 7.00 -9.08
C VAL A 105 8.53 6.50 -8.95
N ARG A 106 9.11 6.74 -7.77
CA ARG A 106 10.48 6.32 -7.44
C ARG A 106 10.49 5.86 -5.99
N SER A 107 10.63 4.55 -5.79
CA SER A 107 10.71 4.00 -4.46
C SER A 107 12.14 3.96 -3.92
N ASN A 108 12.27 3.78 -2.62
CA ASN A 108 13.52 3.38 -2.00
C ASN A 108 13.97 2.02 -2.53
N THR A 109 15.26 1.75 -2.43
CA THR A 109 15.81 0.43 -2.75
C THR A 109 16.07 -0.37 -1.49
N VAL A 110 16.00 -1.69 -1.61
CA VAL A 110 16.42 -2.62 -0.57
C VAL A 110 17.46 -3.58 -1.16
N ARG A 111 18.38 -4.00 -0.30
CA ARG A 111 19.39 -4.99 -0.68
C ARG A 111 18.87 -6.38 -0.40
N ILE A 112 18.84 -7.23 -1.42
CA ILE A 112 18.39 -8.60 -1.29
C ILE A 112 19.48 -9.56 -1.76
N GLU A 113 19.46 -10.79 -1.23
CA GLU A 113 20.28 -11.87 -1.78
C GLU A 113 19.55 -12.45 -3.00
N TRP A 114 20.24 -12.41 -4.15
CA TRP A 114 19.67 -12.97 -5.37
C TRP A 114 20.76 -13.53 -6.28
N PRO A 115 20.69 -14.74 -6.83
CA PRO A 115 19.63 -15.73 -6.50
C PRO A 115 19.63 -16.14 -5.01
N PRO A 116 18.53 -16.74 -4.51
CA PRO A 116 18.49 -17.22 -3.12
C PRO A 116 19.67 -18.15 -2.81
N ARG A 117 20.29 -17.95 -1.64
CA ARG A 117 21.43 -18.74 -1.16
C ARG A 117 22.68 -18.68 -2.06
N SER A 118 22.82 -17.68 -2.90
CA SER A 118 23.95 -17.51 -3.79
C SER A 118 25.12 -16.75 -3.15
N GLY A 119 24.87 -16.04 -2.04
CA GLY A 119 25.82 -15.10 -1.46
C GLY A 119 25.95 -13.80 -2.25
N ARG A 120 25.22 -13.65 -3.36
CA ARG A 120 25.20 -12.44 -4.17
C ARG A 120 24.09 -11.51 -3.73
N HIS A 121 24.39 -10.21 -3.66
CA HIS A 121 23.43 -9.20 -3.24
C HIS A 121 23.20 -8.19 -4.37
N VAL A 122 21.95 -7.78 -4.54
CA VAL A 122 21.54 -6.78 -5.50
C VAL A 122 20.63 -5.77 -4.82
N ASP A 123 20.70 -4.52 -5.27
CA ASP A 123 19.78 -3.48 -4.83
C ASP A 123 18.57 -3.48 -5.76
N VAL A 124 17.38 -3.57 -5.21
CA VAL A 124 16.12 -3.59 -5.98
C VAL A 124 15.19 -2.55 -5.41
N PRO A 125 14.30 -1.95 -6.24
CA PRO A 125 13.27 -1.05 -5.71
C PRO A 125 12.31 -1.84 -4.81
N GLU A 126 11.84 -1.21 -3.75
CA GLU A 126 10.81 -1.83 -2.88
C GLU A 126 9.52 -2.06 -3.66
N ILE A 127 9.16 -1.09 -4.50
CA ILE A 127 8.06 -1.22 -5.45
C ILE A 127 8.57 -0.83 -6.85
N ASP A 128 8.02 -1.42 -7.89
CA ASP A 128 8.45 -1.14 -9.27
C ASP A 128 7.40 -0.39 -10.09
N ARG A 129 6.14 -0.42 -9.71
CA ARG A 129 5.06 0.32 -10.37
C ARG A 129 3.83 0.43 -9.48
N VAL A 130 2.92 1.31 -9.86
CA VAL A 130 1.63 1.46 -9.21
C VAL A 130 0.52 1.37 -10.24
N ALA A 131 -0.66 0.94 -9.81
CA ALA A 131 -1.85 0.90 -10.68
C ALA A 131 -3.13 1.02 -9.85
N TRP A 132 -4.18 1.46 -10.53
CA TRP A 132 -5.52 1.53 -9.97
C TRP A 132 -6.27 0.24 -10.30
N PHE A 133 -6.95 -0.29 -9.30
CA PHE A 133 -7.71 -1.54 -9.40
C PHE A 133 -9.14 -1.32 -8.91
N SER A 134 -10.09 -2.03 -9.52
CA SER A 134 -11.40 -2.20 -8.89
C SER A 134 -11.25 -2.98 -7.59
N PRO A 135 -12.21 -2.88 -6.65
CA PRO A 135 -12.13 -3.68 -5.41
C PRO A 135 -11.98 -5.17 -5.66
N ASP A 136 -12.71 -5.74 -6.61
CA ASP A 136 -12.64 -7.16 -6.93
C ASP A 136 -11.26 -7.58 -7.45
N GLU A 137 -10.69 -6.78 -8.35
CA GLU A 137 -9.34 -7.03 -8.85
C GLU A 137 -8.29 -6.87 -7.75
N ALA A 138 -8.45 -5.84 -6.91
CA ALA A 138 -7.54 -5.58 -5.79
C ALA A 138 -7.48 -6.77 -4.83
N ARG A 139 -8.63 -7.34 -4.47
CA ARG A 139 -8.69 -8.52 -3.60
C ARG A 139 -7.91 -9.70 -4.16
N ARG A 140 -7.94 -9.86 -5.48
CA ARG A 140 -7.27 -10.98 -6.16
C ARG A 140 -5.76 -10.81 -6.21
N VAL A 141 -5.28 -9.59 -6.43
CA VAL A 141 -3.84 -9.34 -6.68
C VAL A 141 -3.06 -8.92 -5.44
N VAL A 142 -3.72 -8.38 -4.42
CA VAL A 142 -3.04 -7.91 -3.22
C VAL A 142 -2.49 -9.06 -2.38
N VAL A 143 -1.45 -8.80 -1.63
CA VAL A 143 -0.95 -9.73 -0.60
C VAL A 143 -2.15 -10.23 0.23
N ARG A 144 -2.27 -11.54 0.33
CA ARG A 144 -3.47 -12.21 0.85
C ARG A 144 -4.00 -11.62 2.16
N GLY A 145 -3.12 -11.35 3.12
CA GLY A 145 -3.50 -10.78 4.40
C GLY A 145 -4.04 -9.35 4.31
N GLN A 146 -3.89 -8.68 3.17
CA GLN A 146 -4.36 -7.31 2.98
C GLN A 146 -5.73 -7.21 2.30
N ALA A 147 -6.26 -8.32 1.79
CA ALA A 147 -7.55 -8.30 1.06
C ALA A 147 -8.69 -7.75 1.91
N ASP A 148 -8.69 -8.01 3.21
CA ASP A 148 -9.70 -7.53 4.14
C ASP A 148 -9.71 -5.99 4.27
N LEU A 149 -8.57 -5.34 3.98
CA LEU A 149 -8.51 -3.87 3.99
C LEU A 149 -9.39 -3.27 2.89
N VAL A 150 -9.48 -3.93 1.74
CA VAL A 150 -10.36 -3.50 0.65
C VAL A 150 -11.83 -3.60 1.07
N ASP A 151 -12.20 -4.71 1.75
CA ASP A 151 -13.55 -4.90 2.27
C ASP A 151 -13.90 -3.83 3.31
N ARG A 152 -12.97 -3.53 4.20
CA ARG A 152 -13.16 -2.49 5.23
C ARG A 152 -13.32 -1.11 4.63
N LEU A 153 -12.57 -0.81 3.57
CA LEU A 153 -12.70 0.45 2.84
C LEU A 153 -14.08 0.59 2.23
N GLU A 154 -14.57 -0.44 1.54
CA GLU A 154 -15.90 -0.40 0.93
C GLU A 154 -16.97 -0.15 1.97
N ARG A 155 -16.93 -0.87 3.10
CA ARG A 155 -17.90 -0.68 4.20
C ARG A 155 -17.83 0.73 4.79
N ALA A 156 -16.62 1.26 4.98
CA ALA A 156 -16.44 2.60 5.54
C ALA A 156 -16.99 3.69 4.61
N LEU A 157 -16.81 3.52 3.30
CA LEU A 157 -17.30 4.49 2.31
C LEU A 157 -18.81 4.41 2.10
N ASP A 158 -19.43 3.27 2.40
CA ASP A 158 -20.88 3.09 2.31
C ASP A 158 -21.60 3.51 3.60
N ASP A 159 -20.85 3.78 4.67
CA ASP A 159 -21.41 4.22 5.95
C ASP A 159 -21.72 5.72 5.91
N PRO A 160 -23.00 6.14 6.08
CA PRO A 160 -23.37 7.56 6.10
C PRO A 160 -22.67 8.36 7.21
N ALA A 161 -22.26 7.72 8.31
CA ALA A 161 -21.56 8.36 9.41
C ALA A 161 -20.10 8.71 9.07
N ALA A 162 -19.52 8.05 8.10
CA ALA A 162 -18.14 8.32 7.66
C ALA A 162 -18.05 9.50 6.67
N ALA A 163 -19.19 10.00 6.22
CA ALA A 163 -19.27 11.09 5.23
C ALA A 163 -19.39 12.49 5.86
N THR A 164 -19.31 12.61 7.18
CA THR A 164 -19.42 13.91 7.90
C THR A 164 -18.06 14.37 8.45
#